data_16c7bb04a9f309ce883e7f7c9a0bc79d
#
_entry.id   16c7bb04a9f309ce883e7f7c9a0bc79d
#
_cell.length_a   1.000
_cell.length_b   1.000
_cell.length_c   1.000
_cell.angle_alpha   90.00
_cell.angle_beta   90.00
_cell.angle_gamma   90.00
#
_symmetry.space_group_name_H-M   'P 1'
#
loop_
_entity.id
_entity.type
_entity.pdbx_description
1 polymer ?
#
loop_
_entity_poly.entity_id
_entity_poly.type
_entity_poly.pdbx_seq_one_letter_code
_entity_poly.pdbx_strand_id
1 'polypeptide(L)'
;DRVIECLSKITKSSRHLLGLINEVLDMARIESGKMTLAQEDFNLPDLVDNLITLTKPVLDEHKHNFDVRINHIEHEDVCGDSLRIQQVFVNLMSNAIKYTPDGGNITFSIEEKPNGFSELGCYEFTIEDNGIGMSPEFQKIMFDPFSRADDHRTTRVQGTGLGMAISRNIVNLMNGTIKVDSTLHKGTKITVTIYLELQEKEKEQDRDLMNLPVLVVDDDKTCCESTIATLKEIGITGEWVLSGKEAVERCYARHELKNDYFAVILDWKMPE
;
A
#
# COMPACT_ATOMS: atom_id res chain seq x y z
N ASP A 1 -24.50 -31.42 7.80
CA ASP A 1 -23.50 -31.23 6.75
C ASP A 1 -24.09 -30.70 5.44
N ARG A 2 -25.14 -31.37 4.87
CA ARG A 2 -25.74 -30.96 3.57
C ARG A 2 -26.38 -29.55 3.61
N VAL A 3 -26.98 -29.15 4.73
CA VAL A 3 -27.56 -27.80 4.91
C VAL A 3 -26.47 -26.73 4.93
N ILE A 4 -25.38 -26.96 5.65
CA ILE A 4 -24.23 -26.02 5.70
C ILE A 4 -23.60 -25.86 4.32
N GLU A 5 -23.47 -26.97 3.59
CA GLU A 5 -22.95 -26.93 2.22
C GLU A 5 -23.88 -26.15 1.26
N CYS A 6 -25.19 -26.34 1.37
CA CYS A 6 -26.16 -25.57 0.59
C CYS A 6 -26.14 -24.08 0.95
N LEU A 7 -26.07 -23.72 2.25
CA LEU A 7 -25.96 -22.35 2.69
C LEU A 7 -24.67 -21.70 2.18
N SER A 8 -23.54 -22.39 2.24
CA SER A 8 -22.27 -21.91 1.71
C SER A 8 -22.35 -21.63 0.19
N LYS A 9 -22.97 -22.55 -0.57
CA LYS A 9 -23.18 -22.35 -2.03
C LYS A 9 -24.09 -21.15 -2.32
N ILE A 10 -25.19 -20.99 -1.57
CA ILE A 10 -26.10 -19.85 -1.71
C ILE A 10 -25.35 -18.55 -1.39
N THR A 11 -24.61 -18.49 -0.29
CA THR A 11 -23.84 -17.30 0.08
C THR A 11 -22.80 -16.93 -0.98
N LYS A 12 -22.08 -17.93 -1.51
CA LYS A 12 -21.10 -17.73 -2.60
C LYS A 12 -21.77 -17.19 -3.87
N SER A 13 -22.90 -17.78 -4.25
CA SER A 13 -23.65 -17.35 -5.44
C SER A 13 -24.24 -15.95 -5.28
N SER A 14 -24.77 -15.62 -4.09
CA SER A 14 -25.33 -14.30 -3.80
C SER A 14 -24.25 -13.20 -3.83
N ARG A 15 -23.08 -13.46 -3.23
CA ARG A 15 -21.94 -12.52 -3.30
C ARG A 15 -21.46 -12.32 -4.74
N HIS A 16 -21.40 -13.40 -5.52
CA HIS A 16 -21.05 -13.32 -6.92
C HIS A 16 -22.04 -12.45 -7.71
N LEU A 17 -23.36 -12.67 -7.53
CA LEU A 17 -24.39 -11.88 -8.18
C LEU A 17 -24.31 -10.39 -7.81
N LEU A 18 -24.10 -10.08 -6.53
CA LEU A 18 -23.89 -8.70 -6.08
C LEU A 18 -22.66 -8.06 -6.74
N GLY A 19 -21.56 -8.82 -6.88
CA GLY A 19 -20.37 -8.36 -7.61
C GLY A 19 -20.70 -7.99 -9.06
N LEU A 20 -21.43 -8.87 -9.77
CA LEU A 20 -21.87 -8.63 -11.16
C LEU A 20 -22.74 -7.38 -11.29
N ILE A 21 -23.70 -7.21 -10.39
CA ILE A 21 -24.57 -6.02 -10.37
C ILE A 21 -23.75 -4.76 -10.17
N ASN A 22 -22.80 -4.78 -9.24
CA ASN A 22 -21.94 -3.63 -8.97
C ASN A 22 -21.04 -3.29 -10.16
N GLU A 23 -20.47 -4.28 -10.85
CA GLU A 23 -19.69 -4.05 -12.08
C GLU A 23 -20.54 -3.41 -13.19
N VAL A 24 -21.79 -3.86 -13.39
CA VAL A 24 -22.70 -3.26 -14.37
C VAL A 24 -23.07 -1.84 -13.98
N LEU A 25 -23.35 -1.57 -12.71
CA LEU A 25 -23.64 -0.23 -12.20
C LEU A 25 -22.42 0.70 -12.33
N ASP A 26 -21.22 0.22 -12.02
CA ASP A 26 -20.00 1.00 -12.21
C ASP A 26 -19.80 1.34 -13.69
N MET A 27 -19.99 0.37 -14.59
CA MET A 27 -19.89 0.61 -16.03
C MET A 27 -20.91 1.67 -16.52
N ALA A 28 -22.17 1.56 -16.08
CA ALA A 28 -23.20 2.54 -16.42
C ALA A 28 -22.87 3.96 -15.87
N ARG A 29 -22.28 4.07 -14.68
CA ARG A 29 -21.82 5.35 -14.13
C ARG A 29 -20.65 5.93 -14.93
N ILE A 30 -19.72 5.09 -15.36
CA ILE A 30 -18.58 5.47 -16.22
C ILE A 30 -19.12 5.99 -17.56
N GLU A 31 -19.96 5.24 -18.27
CA GLU A 31 -20.50 5.62 -19.58
C GLU A 31 -21.33 6.90 -19.53
N SER A 32 -22.05 7.12 -18.42
CA SER A 32 -22.84 8.35 -18.25
C SER A 32 -22.01 9.55 -17.75
N GLY A 33 -20.70 9.40 -17.52
CA GLY A 33 -19.83 10.45 -16.98
C GLY A 33 -20.16 10.86 -15.53
N LYS A 34 -20.89 10.01 -14.80
CA LYS A 34 -21.35 10.29 -13.42
C LYS A 34 -20.45 9.66 -12.35
N MET A 35 -19.39 8.97 -12.74
CA MET A 35 -18.43 8.43 -11.78
C MET A 35 -17.55 9.56 -11.28
N THR A 36 -17.56 9.78 -9.97
CA THR A 36 -16.68 10.72 -9.25
C THR A 36 -15.77 9.95 -8.34
N LEU A 37 -14.57 10.45 -8.14
CA LEU A 37 -13.61 9.91 -7.19
C LEU A 37 -13.79 10.61 -5.83
N ALA A 38 -13.65 9.85 -4.76
CA ALA A 38 -13.52 10.40 -3.42
C ALA A 38 -12.12 11.02 -3.24
N GLN A 39 -12.01 11.98 -2.33
CA GLN A 39 -10.75 12.53 -1.86
C GLN A 39 -10.72 12.29 -0.36
N GLU A 40 -10.00 11.24 0.04
CA GLU A 40 -9.88 10.81 1.42
C GLU A 40 -8.40 10.55 1.72
N ASP A 41 -8.00 10.89 2.93
CA ASP A 41 -6.65 10.62 3.41
C ASP A 41 -6.48 9.13 3.68
N PHE A 42 -5.39 8.56 3.20
CA PHE A 42 -5.04 7.16 3.47
C PHE A 42 -3.53 6.93 3.40
N ASN A 43 -3.11 5.79 3.95
CA ASN A 43 -1.71 5.36 3.94
C ASN A 43 -1.51 4.26 2.90
N LEU A 44 -0.46 4.34 2.07
CA LEU A 44 -0.17 3.37 1.02
C LEU A 44 0.23 1.98 1.56
N PRO A 45 1.07 1.85 2.57
CA PRO A 45 1.29 0.58 3.26
C PRO A 45 0.00 -0.13 3.68
N ASP A 46 -0.93 0.58 4.31
CA ASP A 46 -2.22 0.01 4.73
C ASP A 46 -3.05 -0.48 3.53
N LEU A 47 -3.03 0.26 2.42
CA LEU A 47 -3.67 -0.17 1.18
C LEU A 47 -3.06 -1.48 0.65
N VAL A 48 -1.73 -1.59 0.65
CA VAL A 48 -1.02 -2.80 0.20
C VAL A 48 -1.32 -3.98 1.11
N ASP A 49 -1.28 -3.80 2.43
CA ASP A 49 -1.60 -4.84 3.40
C ASP A 49 -3.04 -5.35 3.26
N ASN A 50 -3.99 -4.46 3.01
CA ASN A 50 -5.37 -4.82 2.72
C ASN A 50 -5.49 -5.64 1.42
N LEU A 51 -4.78 -5.27 0.36
CA LEU A 51 -4.74 -6.03 -0.89
C LEU A 51 -4.17 -7.43 -0.69
N ILE A 52 -3.08 -7.56 0.05
CA ILE A 52 -2.47 -8.86 0.40
C ILE A 52 -3.47 -9.70 1.17
N THR A 53 -4.10 -9.14 2.20
CA THR A 53 -5.08 -9.85 3.04
C THR A 53 -6.26 -10.38 2.24
N LEU A 54 -6.76 -9.62 1.28
CA LEU A 54 -7.88 -10.01 0.41
C LEU A 54 -7.50 -11.10 -0.61
N THR A 55 -6.27 -11.09 -1.12
CA THR A 55 -5.84 -11.99 -2.20
C THR A 55 -5.17 -13.27 -1.71
N LYS A 56 -4.55 -13.23 -0.54
CA LYS A 56 -3.79 -14.34 0.04
C LYS A 56 -4.57 -15.66 0.13
N PRO A 57 -5.84 -15.72 0.58
CA PRO A 57 -6.56 -16.99 0.66
C PRO A 57 -6.69 -17.69 -0.70
N VAL A 58 -6.86 -16.93 -1.79
CA VAL A 58 -7.00 -17.48 -3.14
C VAL A 58 -5.64 -17.87 -3.71
N LEU A 59 -4.58 -17.10 -3.41
CA LEU A 59 -3.19 -17.45 -3.75
C LEU A 59 -2.77 -18.77 -3.10
N ASP A 60 -3.11 -18.96 -1.83
CA ASP A 60 -2.81 -20.18 -1.08
C ASP A 60 -3.61 -21.39 -1.60
N GLU A 61 -4.89 -21.22 -1.98
CA GLU A 61 -5.71 -22.26 -2.59
C GLU A 61 -5.08 -22.81 -3.88
N HIS A 62 -4.53 -21.91 -4.72
CA HIS A 62 -3.84 -22.25 -5.97
C HIS A 62 -2.34 -22.53 -5.79
N LYS A 63 -1.81 -22.45 -4.56
CA LYS A 63 -0.40 -22.67 -4.21
C LYS A 63 0.57 -21.81 -5.01
N HIS A 64 0.15 -20.57 -5.34
CA HIS A 64 1.03 -19.64 -6.04
C HIS A 64 2.16 -19.15 -5.16
N ASN A 65 3.34 -18.98 -5.76
CA ASN A 65 4.45 -18.27 -5.14
C ASN A 65 4.20 -16.77 -5.32
N PHE A 66 3.87 -16.09 -4.23
CA PHE A 66 3.57 -14.67 -4.24
C PHE A 66 4.70 -13.86 -3.61
N ASP A 67 5.22 -12.90 -4.35
CA ASP A 67 6.28 -12.00 -3.92
C ASP A 67 5.78 -10.55 -3.93
N VAL A 68 6.06 -9.81 -2.84
CA VAL A 68 5.68 -8.41 -2.70
C VAL A 68 6.93 -7.56 -2.55
N ARG A 69 7.08 -6.53 -3.39
CA ARG A 69 8.22 -5.62 -3.39
C ARG A 69 7.75 -4.19 -3.23
N ILE A 70 8.15 -3.57 -2.14
CA ILE A 70 7.93 -2.15 -1.90
C ILE A 70 9.27 -1.47 -2.08
N ASN A 71 9.40 -0.64 -3.10
CA ASN A 71 10.63 0.02 -3.46
C ASN A 71 10.46 1.53 -3.36
N HIS A 72 11.38 2.20 -2.68
CA HIS A 72 11.51 3.67 -2.65
C HIS A 72 10.17 4.42 -2.58
N ILE A 73 9.47 4.32 -1.46
CA ILE A 73 8.30 5.15 -1.16
C ILE A 73 8.76 6.19 -0.14
N GLU A 74 8.83 7.45 -0.56
CA GLU A 74 9.17 8.57 0.31
C GLU A 74 7.93 9.18 0.96
N HIS A 75 6.79 9.12 0.26
CA HIS A 75 5.52 9.66 0.71
C HIS A 75 4.48 8.56 0.82
N GLU A 76 4.26 8.10 2.06
CA GLU A 76 3.31 7.01 2.34
C GLU A 76 1.89 7.53 2.56
N ASP A 77 1.76 8.76 3.07
CA ASP A 77 0.48 9.39 3.40
C ASP A 77 0.02 10.25 2.23
N VAL A 78 -1.11 9.86 1.63
CA VAL A 78 -1.62 10.43 0.39
C VAL A 78 -3.13 10.64 0.46
N CYS A 79 -3.67 11.47 -0.45
CA CYS A 79 -5.09 11.73 -0.58
C CYS A 79 -5.61 11.20 -1.93
N GLY A 80 -6.76 10.53 -1.91
CA GLY A 80 -7.41 9.97 -3.10
C GLY A 80 -8.49 8.96 -2.76
N ASP A 81 -8.98 8.22 -3.75
CA ASP A 81 -10.02 7.19 -3.59
C ASP A 81 -9.38 5.81 -3.38
N SER A 82 -9.06 5.50 -2.12
CA SER A 82 -8.43 4.23 -1.72
C SER A 82 -9.27 3.02 -2.12
N LEU A 83 -10.61 3.11 -2.04
CA LEU A 83 -11.52 2.02 -2.41
C LEU A 83 -11.48 1.73 -3.91
N ARG A 84 -11.42 2.76 -4.75
CA ARG A 84 -11.31 2.59 -6.21
C ARG A 84 -9.93 2.08 -6.60
N ILE A 85 -8.87 2.54 -5.96
CA ILE A 85 -7.52 1.98 -6.14
C ILE A 85 -7.51 0.49 -5.78
N GLN A 86 -8.06 0.15 -4.62
CA GLN A 86 -8.19 -1.24 -4.19
C GLN A 86 -9.00 -2.08 -5.19
N GLN A 87 -10.12 -1.55 -5.72
CA GLN A 87 -10.94 -2.23 -6.73
C GLN A 87 -10.11 -2.57 -7.98
N VAL A 88 -9.30 -1.63 -8.47
CA VAL A 88 -8.39 -1.85 -9.62
C VAL A 88 -7.46 -3.01 -9.32
N PHE A 89 -6.73 -2.96 -8.21
CA PHE A 89 -5.70 -3.96 -7.92
C PHE A 89 -6.26 -5.33 -7.54
N VAL A 90 -7.40 -5.40 -6.84
CA VAL A 90 -8.10 -6.68 -6.59
C VAL A 90 -8.51 -7.33 -7.92
N ASN A 91 -9.00 -6.55 -8.89
CA ASN A 91 -9.35 -7.07 -10.20
C ASN A 91 -8.11 -7.57 -10.97
N LEU A 92 -7.03 -6.78 -11.00
CA LEU A 92 -5.79 -7.18 -11.69
C LEU A 92 -5.14 -8.41 -11.04
N MET A 93 -5.08 -8.46 -9.70
CA MET A 93 -4.58 -9.62 -8.95
C MET A 93 -5.45 -10.86 -9.17
N SER A 94 -6.77 -10.71 -9.14
CA SER A 94 -7.70 -11.80 -9.44
C SER A 94 -7.46 -12.38 -10.84
N ASN A 95 -7.18 -11.53 -11.83
CA ASN A 95 -6.82 -11.99 -13.17
C ASN A 95 -5.46 -12.72 -13.18
N ALA A 96 -4.43 -12.18 -12.54
CA ALA A 96 -3.14 -12.85 -12.44
C ALA A 96 -3.26 -14.25 -11.81
N ILE A 97 -3.98 -14.36 -10.67
CA ILE A 97 -4.24 -15.64 -10.00
C ILE A 97 -4.97 -16.62 -10.92
N LYS A 98 -6.01 -16.15 -11.59
CA LYS A 98 -6.90 -16.96 -12.42
C LYS A 98 -6.22 -17.52 -13.67
N TYR A 99 -5.29 -16.75 -14.26
CA TYR A 99 -4.64 -17.11 -15.52
C TYR A 99 -3.23 -17.65 -15.33
N THR A 100 -2.77 -17.77 -14.10
CA THR A 100 -1.53 -18.46 -13.75
C THR A 100 -1.84 -19.90 -13.34
N PRO A 101 -1.16 -20.92 -13.87
CA PRO A 101 -1.32 -22.30 -13.43
C PRO A 101 -0.95 -22.47 -11.96
N ASP A 102 -1.59 -23.44 -11.28
CA ASP A 102 -1.31 -23.75 -9.88
C ASP A 102 0.20 -23.92 -9.65
N GLY A 103 0.71 -23.30 -8.58
CA GLY A 103 2.15 -23.29 -8.26
C GLY A 103 2.96 -22.28 -9.07
N GLY A 104 2.33 -21.47 -9.92
CA GLY A 104 3.03 -20.42 -10.66
C GLY A 104 3.46 -19.24 -9.78
N ASN A 105 4.15 -18.28 -10.39
CA ASN A 105 4.72 -17.13 -9.71
C ASN A 105 3.91 -15.87 -10.04
N ILE A 106 3.62 -15.08 -9.02
CA ILE A 106 2.97 -13.77 -9.14
C ILE A 106 3.77 -12.79 -8.28
N THR A 107 4.17 -11.67 -8.87
CA THR A 107 4.87 -10.59 -8.16
C THR A 107 4.00 -9.34 -8.18
N PHE A 108 3.83 -8.72 -7.01
CA PHE A 108 3.26 -7.39 -6.87
C PHE A 108 4.35 -6.43 -6.43
N SER A 109 4.48 -5.30 -7.08
CA SER A 109 5.43 -4.27 -6.66
C SER A 109 4.82 -2.89 -6.73
N ILE A 110 5.30 -2.02 -5.83
CA ILE A 110 5.00 -0.59 -5.82
C ILE A 110 6.29 0.20 -5.70
N GLU A 111 6.37 1.30 -6.41
CA GLU A 111 7.51 2.22 -6.40
C GLU A 111 7.02 3.64 -6.60
N GLU A 112 7.52 4.58 -5.81
CA GLU A 112 7.33 6.00 -6.06
C GLU A 112 8.35 6.47 -7.09
N LYS A 113 7.88 7.12 -8.15
CA LYS A 113 8.71 7.64 -9.24
C LYS A 113 8.93 9.14 -9.08
N PRO A 114 10.13 9.62 -9.35
CA PRO A 114 10.39 11.06 -9.42
C PRO A 114 9.41 11.70 -10.42
N ASN A 115 8.81 12.81 -10.02
CA ASN A 115 7.95 13.60 -10.88
C ASN A 115 8.30 15.09 -10.73
N GLY A 116 7.79 15.93 -11.62
CA GLY A 116 8.04 17.37 -11.60
C GLY A 116 7.08 18.18 -10.72
N PHE A 117 6.22 17.52 -9.95
CA PHE A 117 5.17 18.16 -9.14
C PHE A 117 5.52 18.02 -7.66
N SER A 118 5.47 19.11 -6.91
CA SER A 118 5.75 19.12 -5.45
C SER A 118 4.57 18.65 -4.59
N GLU A 119 3.36 18.69 -5.12
CA GLU A 119 2.13 18.38 -4.40
C GLU A 119 1.55 17.00 -4.76
N LEU A 120 2.14 16.31 -5.73
CA LEU A 120 1.69 15.01 -6.23
C LEU A 120 2.79 13.97 -6.13
N GLY A 121 2.51 12.83 -5.53
CA GLY A 121 3.31 11.62 -5.64
C GLY A 121 2.94 10.85 -6.91
N CYS A 122 3.94 10.31 -7.62
CA CYS A 122 3.76 9.44 -8.78
C CYS A 122 4.07 8.00 -8.36
N TYR A 123 3.05 7.15 -8.33
CA TYR A 123 3.19 5.76 -7.89
C TYR A 123 3.00 4.80 -9.04
N GLU A 124 3.99 3.95 -9.24
CA GLU A 124 3.97 2.88 -10.22
C GLU A 124 3.76 1.54 -9.52
N PHE A 125 2.63 0.92 -9.80
CA PHE A 125 2.28 -0.41 -9.33
C PHE A 125 2.48 -1.40 -10.47
N THR A 126 3.11 -2.53 -10.18
CA THR A 126 3.32 -3.58 -11.18
C THR A 126 2.81 -4.91 -10.65
N ILE A 127 2.05 -5.62 -11.48
CA ILE A 127 1.65 -7.01 -11.27
C ILE A 127 2.23 -7.82 -12.41
N GLU A 128 3.05 -8.81 -12.07
CA GLU A 128 3.72 -9.69 -13.03
C GLU A 128 3.43 -11.14 -12.70
N ASP A 129 2.96 -11.89 -13.68
CA ASP A 129 2.69 -13.31 -13.59
C ASP A 129 3.42 -14.10 -14.68
N ASN A 130 3.69 -15.38 -14.42
CA ASN A 130 4.21 -16.33 -15.40
C ASN A 130 3.12 -17.24 -15.97
N GLY A 131 1.91 -16.73 -16.11
CA GLY A 131 0.73 -17.45 -16.58
C GLY A 131 0.70 -17.68 -18.09
N ILE A 132 -0.52 -17.93 -18.59
CA ILE A 132 -0.73 -18.24 -20.00
C ILE A 132 -0.43 -17.08 -20.96
N GLY A 133 -0.35 -15.84 -20.46
CA GLY A 133 -0.19 -14.64 -21.26
C GLY A 133 -1.37 -14.39 -22.22
N MET A 134 -1.20 -13.41 -23.10
CA MET A 134 -2.24 -12.95 -24.02
C MET A 134 -1.72 -12.88 -25.44
N SER A 135 -2.60 -13.22 -26.43
CA SER A 135 -2.29 -13.01 -27.85
C SER A 135 -2.28 -11.50 -28.18
N PRO A 136 -1.54 -11.07 -29.22
CA PRO A 136 -1.55 -9.67 -29.65
C PRO A 136 -2.94 -9.18 -30.08
N GLU A 137 -3.79 -10.06 -30.58
CA GLU A 137 -5.15 -9.74 -30.98
C GLU A 137 -6.01 -9.42 -29.75
N PHE A 138 -5.91 -10.25 -28.70
CA PHE A 138 -6.67 -10.02 -27.46
C PHE A 138 -6.18 -8.79 -26.71
N GLN A 139 -4.88 -8.52 -26.69
CA GLN A 139 -4.33 -7.30 -26.05
C GLN A 139 -4.94 -6.01 -26.61
N LYS A 140 -5.35 -5.98 -27.88
CA LYS A 140 -5.99 -4.80 -28.50
C LYS A 140 -7.40 -4.53 -27.97
N ILE A 141 -8.11 -5.59 -27.55
CA ILE A 141 -9.51 -5.53 -27.13
C ILE A 141 -9.73 -5.83 -25.65
N MET A 142 -8.67 -6.17 -24.89
CA MET A 142 -8.80 -6.61 -23.51
C MET A 142 -9.44 -5.58 -22.56
N PHE A 143 -9.42 -4.32 -22.96
CA PHE A 143 -10.05 -3.22 -22.23
C PHE A 143 -11.45 -2.86 -22.77
N ASP A 144 -11.94 -3.52 -23.83
CA ASP A 144 -13.28 -3.31 -24.31
C ASP A 144 -14.28 -4.05 -23.39
N PRO A 145 -15.44 -3.45 -23.08
CA PRO A 145 -16.43 -4.10 -22.24
C PRO A 145 -16.83 -5.47 -22.80
N PHE A 146 -17.00 -6.45 -21.90
CA PHE A 146 -17.40 -7.83 -22.22
C PHE A 146 -16.36 -8.63 -23.03
N SER A 147 -15.15 -8.11 -23.24
CA SER A 147 -14.11 -8.83 -23.97
C SER A 147 -13.58 -10.01 -23.18
N ARG A 148 -13.44 -11.14 -23.85
CA ARG A 148 -12.89 -12.38 -23.28
C ARG A 148 -12.00 -13.06 -24.33
N ALA A 149 -10.92 -13.71 -23.86
CA ALA A 149 -10.10 -14.52 -24.75
C ALA A 149 -10.86 -15.78 -25.18
N ASP A 150 -11.02 -15.96 -26.48
CA ASP A 150 -11.65 -17.12 -27.11
C ASP A 150 -10.69 -18.32 -27.14
N ASP A 151 -10.33 -18.86 -25.99
CA ASP A 151 -9.56 -20.12 -25.91
C ASP A 151 -10.41 -21.20 -25.24
N HIS A 152 -10.46 -22.39 -25.85
CA HIS A 152 -11.16 -23.56 -25.31
C HIS A 152 -10.72 -23.94 -23.88
N ARG A 153 -9.54 -23.48 -23.43
CA ARG A 153 -9.04 -23.65 -22.06
C ARG A 153 -9.62 -22.62 -21.09
N THR A 154 -9.99 -21.44 -21.59
CA THR A 154 -10.52 -20.33 -20.76
C THR A 154 -12.05 -20.35 -20.66
N THR A 155 -12.75 -21.17 -21.45
CA THR A 155 -14.22 -21.31 -21.42
C THR A 155 -14.79 -21.74 -20.07
N ARG A 156 -13.96 -22.33 -19.19
CA ARG A 156 -14.34 -22.69 -17.80
C ARG A 156 -14.09 -21.57 -16.79
N VAL A 157 -13.42 -20.52 -17.21
CA VAL A 157 -13.01 -19.45 -16.30
C VAL A 157 -14.10 -18.38 -16.24
N GLN A 158 -14.78 -18.31 -15.09
CA GLN A 158 -15.92 -17.43 -14.86
C GLN A 158 -15.49 -15.95 -14.78
N GLY A 159 -16.20 -15.02 -15.46
CA GLY A 159 -15.97 -13.58 -15.41
C GLY A 159 -16.86 -12.83 -16.38
N THR A 160 -17.19 -11.59 -16.07
CA THR A 160 -18.05 -10.68 -16.85
C THR A 160 -17.39 -10.12 -18.11
N GLY A 161 -16.05 -9.97 -18.08
CA GLY A 161 -15.30 -9.19 -19.06
C GLY A 161 -15.40 -7.67 -18.85
N LEU A 162 -15.94 -7.20 -17.71
CA LEU A 162 -16.04 -5.77 -17.38
C LEU A 162 -14.84 -5.26 -16.55
N GLY A 163 -14.23 -6.12 -15.76
CA GLY A 163 -13.22 -5.71 -14.79
C GLY A 163 -12.07 -4.92 -15.38
N MET A 164 -11.49 -5.35 -16.52
CA MET A 164 -10.39 -4.63 -17.18
C MET A 164 -10.83 -3.26 -17.71
N ALA A 165 -12.03 -3.17 -18.30
CA ALA A 165 -12.60 -1.91 -18.77
C ALA A 165 -12.82 -0.94 -17.60
N ILE A 166 -13.39 -1.41 -16.48
CA ILE A 166 -13.60 -0.62 -15.26
C ILE A 166 -12.26 -0.15 -14.72
N SER A 167 -11.27 -1.05 -14.60
CA SER A 167 -9.93 -0.70 -14.09
C SER A 167 -9.29 0.40 -14.93
N ARG A 168 -9.32 0.30 -16.26
CA ARG A 168 -8.78 1.35 -17.14
C ARG A 168 -9.50 2.69 -16.96
N ASN A 169 -10.82 2.68 -16.83
CA ASN A 169 -11.59 3.91 -16.65
C ASN A 169 -11.30 4.56 -15.28
N ILE A 170 -11.21 3.79 -14.20
CA ILE A 170 -10.83 4.31 -12.87
C ILE A 170 -9.43 4.94 -12.93
N VAL A 171 -8.45 4.23 -13.51
CA VAL A 171 -7.08 4.75 -13.65
C VAL A 171 -7.06 6.03 -14.49
N ASN A 172 -7.82 6.10 -15.58
CA ASN A 172 -7.93 7.32 -16.40
C ASN A 172 -8.57 8.49 -15.63
N LEU A 173 -9.58 8.23 -14.79
CA LEU A 173 -10.18 9.27 -13.92
C LEU A 173 -9.18 9.81 -12.90
N MET A 174 -8.20 9.00 -12.49
CA MET A 174 -7.07 9.40 -11.62
C MET A 174 -5.92 10.05 -12.41
N ASN A 175 -6.14 10.44 -13.67
CA ASN A 175 -5.09 10.94 -14.59
C ASN A 175 -3.89 9.98 -14.73
N GLY A 176 -4.10 8.71 -14.42
CA GLY A 176 -3.10 7.66 -14.49
C GLY A 176 -3.01 6.99 -15.85
N THR A 177 -2.15 5.99 -15.93
CA THR A 177 -1.97 5.15 -17.12
C THR A 177 -1.91 3.68 -16.74
N ILE A 178 -2.38 2.81 -17.63
CA ILE A 178 -2.24 1.36 -17.50
C ILE A 178 -1.55 0.82 -18.75
N LYS A 179 -0.44 0.11 -18.56
CA LYS A 179 0.36 -0.52 -19.61
C LYS A 179 0.35 -2.02 -19.42
N VAL A 180 0.32 -2.75 -20.52
CA VAL A 180 0.32 -4.21 -20.51
C VAL A 180 1.41 -4.70 -21.44
N ASP A 181 2.28 -5.54 -20.90
CA ASP A 181 3.28 -6.31 -21.63
C ASP A 181 3.00 -7.79 -21.40
N SER A 182 2.59 -8.48 -22.45
CA SER A 182 2.19 -9.86 -22.35
C SER A 182 2.62 -10.64 -23.60
N THR A 183 3.10 -11.83 -23.37
CA THR A 183 3.44 -12.76 -24.45
C THR A 183 2.76 -14.10 -24.17
N LEU A 184 2.08 -14.64 -25.18
CA LEU A 184 1.38 -15.92 -25.06
C LEU A 184 2.34 -17.00 -24.55
N HIS A 185 1.93 -17.74 -23.54
CA HIS A 185 2.69 -18.79 -22.82
C HIS A 185 3.94 -18.30 -22.05
N LYS A 186 4.10 -17.00 -21.83
CA LYS A 186 5.24 -16.48 -21.02
C LYS A 186 4.77 -15.73 -19.79
N GLY A 187 3.52 -15.27 -19.79
CA GLY A 187 2.93 -14.49 -18.69
C GLY A 187 2.56 -13.07 -19.09
N THR A 188 2.18 -12.30 -18.08
CA THR A 188 1.72 -10.92 -18.26
C THR A 188 2.36 -10.02 -17.20
N LYS A 189 2.75 -8.82 -17.63
CA LYS A 189 3.15 -7.71 -16.76
C LYS A 189 2.20 -6.55 -17.01
N ILE A 190 1.50 -6.12 -15.96
CA ILE A 190 0.63 -4.95 -15.97
C ILE A 190 1.26 -3.89 -15.09
N THR A 191 1.46 -2.70 -15.64
CA THR A 191 2.00 -1.55 -14.92
C THR A 191 0.94 -0.46 -14.88
N VAL A 192 0.57 -0.03 -13.69
CA VAL A 192 -0.38 1.05 -13.43
C VAL A 192 0.36 2.21 -12.80
N THR A 193 0.30 3.37 -13.42
CA THR A 193 0.85 4.61 -12.86
C THR A 193 -0.31 5.51 -12.46
N ILE A 194 -0.33 5.97 -11.22
CA ILE A 194 -1.32 6.92 -10.71
C ILE A 194 -0.61 8.09 -10.03
N TYR A 195 -1.31 9.23 -9.98
CA TYR A 195 -0.86 10.42 -9.27
C TYR A 195 -1.82 10.66 -8.11
N LEU A 196 -1.26 10.80 -6.90
CA LEU A 196 -2.00 11.04 -5.67
C LEU A 196 -1.51 12.34 -5.05
N GLU A 197 -2.43 13.12 -4.51
CA GLU A 197 -2.07 14.30 -3.74
C GLU A 197 -1.32 13.85 -2.48
N LEU A 198 -0.19 14.50 -2.23
CA LEU A 198 0.55 14.27 -1.00
C LEU A 198 -0.23 14.94 0.12
N GLN A 199 -0.44 14.22 1.22
CA GLN A 199 -0.94 14.89 2.40
C GLN A 199 0.10 15.94 2.77
N GLU A 200 -0.35 17.20 2.88
CA GLU A 200 0.46 18.14 3.63
C GLU A 200 0.69 17.46 4.98
N LYS A 201 1.88 16.88 5.15
CA LYS A 201 2.37 16.74 6.49
C LYS A 201 2.29 18.17 7.01
N GLU A 202 1.20 18.53 7.70
CA GLU A 202 1.42 19.44 8.80
C GLU A 202 2.68 18.82 9.40
N LYS A 203 3.78 19.52 9.28
CA LYS A 203 4.82 19.36 10.25
C LYS A 203 4.09 19.66 11.55
N GLU A 204 3.45 18.65 12.09
CA GLU A 204 3.43 18.41 13.49
C GLU A 204 4.93 18.21 13.84
N GLN A 205 5.66 19.27 13.61
CA GLN A 205 6.67 19.63 14.56
C GLN A 205 5.82 19.66 15.82
N ASP A 206 5.91 18.56 16.56
CA ASP A 206 5.37 18.46 17.88
C ASP A 206 5.92 19.71 18.60
N ARG A 207 5.22 20.87 18.37
CA ARG A 207 5.60 22.16 18.98
C ARG A 207 5.65 21.98 20.47
N ASP A 208 4.91 20.96 20.95
CA ASP A 208 4.91 20.56 22.35
C ASP A 208 6.20 19.81 22.74
N LEU A 209 6.89 19.16 21.78
CA LEU A 209 8.19 18.50 22.03
C LEU A 209 9.40 19.40 21.73
N MET A 210 9.20 20.49 20.97
CA MET A 210 10.29 21.42 20.67
C MET A 210 10.80 22.10 21.95
N ASN A 211 12.10 22.02 22.12
CA ASN A 211 12.81 22.61 23.28
C ASN A 211 12.52 21.96 24.63
N LEU A 212 11.85 20.79 24.67
CA LEU A 212 11.72 20.06 25.93
C LEU A 212 13.11 19.62 26.42
N PRO A 213 13.49 19.89 27.66
CA PRO A 213 14.78 19.53 28.20
C PRO A 213 14.83 18.03 28.49
N VAL A 214 15.74 17.31 27.83
CA VAL A 214 15.99 15.87 28.05
C VAL A 214 17.39 15.66 28.59
N LEU A 215 17.57 14.80 29.61
CA LEU A 215 18.85 14.38 30.13
C LEU A 215 19.18 12.97 29.61
N VAL A 216 20.34 12.81 28.99
CA VAL A 216 20.89 11.51 28.61
C VAL A 216 21.94 11.10 29.59
N VAL A 217 21.89 9.87 30.08
CA VAL A 217 22.79 9.32 31.10
C VAL A 217 23.36 8.01 30.59
N ASP A 218 24.67 8.01 30.30
CA ASP A 218 25.36 6.86 29.72
C ASP A 218 26.84 6.99 30.07
N ASP A 219 27.53 5.91 30.43
CA ASP A 219 28.97 5.94 30.77
C ASP A 219 29.87 6.05 29.52
N ASP A 220 29.31 5.80 28.31
CA ASP A 220 29.98 6.04 27.03
C ASP A 220 29.64 7.44 26.48
N LYS A 221 30.62 8.30 26.47
CA LYS A 221 30.52 9.64 25.91
C LYS A 221 30.07 9.66 24.47
N THR A 222 30.49 8.67 23.65
CA THR A 222 30.15 8.59 22.24
C THR A 222 28.65 8.28 22.04
N CYS A 223 28.11 7.40 22.87
CA CYS A 223 26.68 7.11 22.94
C CYS A 223 25.88 8.35 23.32
N CYS A 224 26.31 9.10 24.36
CA CYS A 224 25.70 10.36 24.75
C CYS A 224 25.63 11.35 23.60
N GLU A 225 26.77 11.61 22.95
CA GLU A 225 26.87 12.58 21.84
C GLU A 225 26.02 12.18 20.66
N SER A 226 25.96 10.89 20.29
CA SER A 226 25.11 10.36 19.23
C SER A 226 23.63 10.53 19.54
N THR A 227 23.21 10.17 20.76
CA THR A 227 21.82 10.31 21.21
C THR A 227 21.38 11.77 21.21
N ILE A 228 22.24 12.69 21.68
CA ILE A 228 21.94 14.13 21.62
C ILE A 228 21.84 14.64 20.19
N ALA A 229 22.68 14.16 19.27
CA ALA A 229 22.60 14.54 17.87
C ALA A 229 21.25 14.13 17.27
N THR A 230 20.80 12.90 17.52
CA THR A 230 19.50 12.39 17.07
C THR A 230 18.33 13.17 17.67
N LEU A 231 18.36 13.45 18.97
CA LEU A 231 17.34 14.28 19.64
C LEU A 231 17.25 15.68 19.03
N LYS A 232 18.39 16.27 18.69
CA LYS A 232 18.45 17.59 18.06
C LYS A 232 17.85 17.60 16.64
N GLU A 233 17.98 16.51 15.89
CA GLU A 233 17.37 16.39 14.55
C GLU A 233 15.84 16.46 14.61
N ILE A 234 15.23 15.97 15.70
CA ILE A 234 13.78 16.01 15.95
C ILE A 234 13.36 17.23 16.78
N GLY A 235 14.26 18.20 17.01
CA GLY A 235 13.96 19.49 17.69
C GLY A 235 13.96 19.46 19.20
N ILE A 236 14.42 18.38 19.84
CA ILE A 236 14.52 18.24 21.30
C ILE A 236 15.86 18.79 21.81
N THR A 237 15.84 19.52 22.94
CA THR A 237 17.07 20.02 23.57
C THR A 237 17.56 19.03 24.61
N GLY A 238 18.73 18.41 24.37
CA GLY A 238 19.33 17.41 25.26
C GLY A 238 20.60 17.91 25.96
N GLU A 239 20.78 17.50 27.21
CA GLU A 239 22.03 17.54 27.95
C GLU A 239 22.45 16.11 28.28
N TRP A 240 23.72 15.86 28.56
CA TRP A 240 24.17 14.52 28.92
C TRP A 240 25.13 14.53 30.13
N VAL A 241 25.16 13.43 30.84
CA VAL A 241 26.07 13.15 31.93
C VAL A 241 26.57 11.70 31.86
N LEU A 242 27.74 11.43 32.44
CA LEU A 242 28.41 10.12 32.35
C LEU A 242 28.15 9.20 33.54
N SER A 243 27.37 9.63 34.53
CA SER A 243 27.09 8.80 35.70
C SER A 243 25.71 9.08 36.30
N GLY A 244 25.14 8.06 36.94
CA GLY A 244 23.86 8.19 37.64
C GLY A 244 23.93 9.19 38.80
N LYS A 245 25.07 9.33 39.48
CA LYS A 245 25.26 10.32 40.56
C LYS A 245 25.13 11.75 40.02
N GLU A 246 25.80 12.03 38.91
CA GLU A 246 25.75 13.34 38.27
C GLU A 246 24.34 13.64 37.73
N ALA A 247 23.63 12.61 37.22
CA ALA A 247 22.25 12.73 36.79
C ALA A 247 21.32 13.18 37.92
N VAL A 248 21.46 12.55 39.10
CA VAL A 248 20.66 12.92 40.27
C VAL A 248 20.96 14.36 40.70
N GLU A 249 22.23 14.76 40.75
CA GLU A 249 22.63 16.13 41.11
C GLU A 249 22.02 17.15 40.11
N ARG A 250 22.04 16.85 38.80
CA ARG A 250 21.46 17.70 37.78
C ARG A 250 19.94 17.81 37.89
N CYS A 251 19.26 16.69 38.12
CA CYS A 251 17.79 16.68 38.30
C CYS A 251 17.39 17.52 39.53
N TYR A 252 18.09 17.39 40.67
CA TYR A 252 17.82 18.20 41.86
C TYR A 252 18.03 19.69 41.60
N ALA A 253 19.15 20.05 40.97
CA ALA A 253 19.45 21.46 40.68
C ALA A 253 18.40 22.12 39.79
N ARG A 254 17.89 21.39 38.77
CA ARG A 254 16.82 21.89 37.91
C ARG A 254 15.47 21.94 38.60
N HIS A 255 15.19 20.99 39.48
CA HIS A 255 13.95 20.96 40.27
C HIS A 255 13.86 22.21 41.21
N GLU A 256 14.94 22.59 41.86
CA GLU A 256 14.99 23.79 42.69
C GLU A 256 14.70 25.07 41.87
N LEU A 257 15.08 25.07 40.59
CA LEU A 257 14.85 26.18 39.67
C LEU A 257 13.44 26.11 38.98
N LYS A 258 12.61 25.12 39.33
CA LYS A 258 11.31 24.84 38.70
C LYS A 258 11.40 24.67 37.17
N ASN A 259 12.49 24.07 36.70
CA ASN A 259 12.76 23.83 35.29
C ASN A 259 13.17 22.36 35.09
N ASP A 260 12.32 21.45 35.47
CA ASP A 260 12.56 20.02 35.45
C ASP A 260 12.85 19.50 34.04
N TYR A 261 13.59 18.39 33.94
CA TYR A 261 13.67 17.65 32.69
C TYR A 261 12.32 17.01 32.35
N PHE A 262 11.96 17.08 31.11
CA PHE A 262 10.78 16.40 30.60
C PHE A 262 10.97 14.87 30.65
N ALA A 263 12.16 14.40 30.27
CA ALA A 263 12.52 12.99 30.30
C ALA A 263 13.99 12.80 30.65
N VAL A 264 14.30 11.63 31.23
CA VAL A 264 15.67 11.16 31.46
C VAL A 264 15.84 9.83 30.71
N ILE A 265 16.77 9.78 29.76
CA ILE A 265 17.17 8.58 29.03
C ILE A 265 18.36 7.98 29.74
N LEU A 266 18.20 6.77 30.27
CA LEU A 266 19.20 6.12 31.13
C LEU A 266 19.67 4.83 30.48
N ASP A 267 20.99 4.65 30.35
CA ASP A 267 21.51 3.33 29.96
C ASP A 267 21.28 2.31 31.08
N TRP A 268 20.95 1.09 30.67
CA TRP A 268 20.59 -0.04 31.54
C TRP A 268 21.82 -0.61 32.30
N LYS A 269 23.03 -0.44 31.79
CA LYS A 269 24.25 -1.10 32.28
C LYS A 269 25.38 -0.12 32.56
N MET A 270 25.17 0.85 33.43
CA MET A 270 26.25 1.70 33.89
C MET A 270 26.98 1.05 35.08
N PRO A 271 28.34 1.14 35.18
CA PRO A 271 29.07 0.76 36.38
C PRO A 271 28.69 1.69 37.52
N GLU A 272 28.72 1.14 38.77
CA GLU A 272 28.45 1.90 40.01
C GLU A 272 29.47 3.03 40.26
#